data_6df70fe01a320dcef8ea429492714384
#
_entry.id   6df70fe01a320dcef8ea429492714384
#
_cell.length_a   1.000
_cell.length_b   1.000
_cell.length_c   1.000
_cell.angle_alpha   90.00
_cell.angle_beta   90.00
_cell.angle_gamma   90.00
#
_symmetry.space_group_name_H-M   'P 1'
#
loop_
_entity.id
_entity.type
_entity.pdbx_description
1 polymer ?
#
loop_
_entity_poly.entity_id
_entity_poly.type
_entity_poly.pdbx_seq_one_letter_code
_entity_poly.pdbx_strand_id
1 'polypeptide(L)'
;MFFQDGLTGSAWGDWALYTDSPLRAFEAELGVQPPTGFWDPLGLSADGDAATFRRRRAVELKHGRISMLACMGYIVPEYYKFPGYLSPSTGLKFSDIPGGLGALSKVPLEGWLQIGLFLGHYEGQFFRQDPKRAPGDFADYGVFGIGKNFIFYRGDPPVITDPELKKKKLNSELANCRLAMVAIMGMFYQDGLTGSAWGDWSLYTDSPLRAFETELGVQPPLGYFDPLGLSKDGDKEIFNRRRESEIKNGRVAMYAAMGYIVPEYYRIPGFLSPSAGLKFADVPNGLKALQA
;
A
#
# COMPACT_ATOMS: atom_id res chain seq x y z
N MET A 1 0.44 -1.29 20.60
CA MET A 1 0.58 -1.10 22.05
C MET A 1 1.94 -0.50 22.44
N PHE A 2 3.09 -1.17 22.28
CA PHE A 2 4.39 -0.60 22.67
C PHE A 2 4.70 0.77 22.08
N PHE A 3 4.37 0.99 20.81
CA PHE A 3 4.58 2.27 20.16
C PHE A 3 3.70 3.37 20.77
N GLN A 4 2.44 3.06 21.03
CA GLN A 4 1.49 3.98 21.67
C GLN A 4 1.92 4.33 23.10
N ASP A 5 2.29 3.33 23.91
CA ASP A 5 2.78 3.54 25.27
C ASP A 5 4.05 4.40 25.30
N GLY A 6 4.97 4.20 24.35
CA GLY A 6 6.18 5.03 24.21
C GLY A 6 5.90 6.51 23.91
N LEU A 7 4.81 6.80 23.18
CA LEU A 7 4.41 8.17 22.83
C LEU A 7 3.57 8.85 23.91
N THR A 8 2.59 8.15 24.46
CA THR A 8 1.56 8.73 25.35
C THR A 8 1.75 8.36 26.81
N GLY A 9 2.54 7.33 27.09
CA GLY A 9 2.74 6.78 28.43
C GLY A 9 1.60 5.90 28.91
N SER A 10 0.66 5.53 28.02
CA SER A 10 -0.38 4.53 28.26
C SER A 10 -0.59 3.69 27.01
N ALA A 11 -0.66 2.38 27.20
CA ALA A 11 -0.91 1.45 26.10
C ALA A 11 -2.39 1.30 25.80
N TRP A 12 -3.25 1.68 26.76
CA TRP A 12 -4.69 1.53 26.69
C TRP A 12 -5.37 2.60 27.55
N GLY A 13 -6.52 3.07 27.15
CA GLY A 13 -7.30 4.04 27.92
C GLY A 13 -7.04 5.51 27.61
N ASP A 14 -6.08 5.83 26.75
CA ASP A 14 -5.73 7.19 26.34
C ASP A 14 -6.47 7.67 25.08
N TRP A 15 -7.73 7.30 24.95
CA TRP A 15 -8.59 7.64 23.82
C TRP A 15 -8.67 9.15 23.55
N ALA A 16 -8.68 9.98 24.59
CA ALA A 16 -8.71 11.43 24.45
C ALA A 16 -7.41 11.94 23.78
N LEU A 17 -6.26 11.47 24.21
CA LEU A 17 -4.96 11.81 23.58
C LEU A 17 -4.91 11.39 22.13
N TYR A 18 -5.49 10.22 21.82
CA TYR A 18 -5.57 9.74 20.44
C TYR A 18 -6.54 10.57 19.60
N THR A 19 -7.74 10.91 20.11
CA THR A 19 -8.74 11.71 19.40
C THR A 19 -8.28 13.14 19.16
N ASP A 20 -7.52 13.72 20.07
CA ASP A 20 -6.99 15.08 19.97
C ASP A 20 -5.58 15.14 19.34
N SER A 21 -5.07 14.01 18.94
CA SER A 21 -3.73 13.89 18.33
C SER A 21 -3.67 14.58 16.95
N PRO A 22 -2.56 15.28 16.62
CA PRO A 22 -2.31 15.78 15.27
C PRO A 22 -2.35 14.72 14.18
N LEU A 23 -2.13 13.45 14.53
CA LEU A 23 -2.26 12.32 13.60
C LEU A 23 -3.68 12.16 13.03
N ARG A 24 -4.69 12.75 13.68
CA ARG A 24 -6.09 12.72 13.23
C ARG A 24 -6.55 14.00 12.53
N ALA A 25 -5.65 14.96 12.34
CA ALA A 25 -5.98 16.26 11.75
C ALA A 25 -6.66 16.17 10.36
N PHE A 26 -6.45 15.09 9.63
CA PHE A 26 -6.91 14.89 8.26
C PHE A 26 -7.96 13.77 8.10
N GLU A 27 -8.69 13.41 9.15
CA GLU A 27 -9.68 12.32 9.10
C GLU A 27 -10.88 12.60 8.16
N ALA A 28 -11.21 13.86 7.96
CA ALA A 28 -12.29 14.26 7.06
C ALA A 28 -11.88 14.36 5.59
N GLU A 29 -10.61 14.16 5.29
CA GLU A 29 -10.07 14.32 3.94
C GLU A 29 -10.49 13.17 3.02
N LEU A 30 -10.43 13.45 1.72
CA LEU A 30 -10.70 12.46 0.69
C LEU A 30 -9.75 11.26 0.81
N GLY A 31 -10.28 10.06 0.64
CA GLY A 31 -9.52 8.81 0.70
C GLY A 31 -9.42 8.19 2.09
N VAL A 32 -10.00 8.83 3.11
CA VAL A 32 -10.18 8.24 4.44
C VAL A 32 -11.48 7.43 4.43
N GLN A 33 -11.36 6.11 4.42
CA GLN A 33 -12.50 5.19 4.26
C GLN A 33 -12.38 3.99 5.21
N PRO A 34 -13.52 3.44 5.69
CA PRO A 34 -13.52 2.16 6.37
C PRO A 34 -12.94 1.04 5.48
N PRO A 35 -12.31 0.00 6.05
CA PRO A 35 -12.19 -0.29 7.49
C PRO A 35 -11.02 0.41 8.19
N THR A 36 -10.03 0.89 7.46
CA THR A 36 -8.76 1.42 8.03
C THR A 36 -8.89 2.83 8.59
N GLY A 37 -9.82 3.65 8.05
CA GLY A 37 -9.88 5.07 8.40
C GLY A 37 -8.64 5.84 7.94
N PHE A 38 -8.25 6.85 8.71
CA PHE A 38 -7.00 7.57 8.47
C PHE A 38 -5.81 6.69 8.90
N TRP A 39 -4.91 6.42 7.97
CA TRP A 39 -3.78 5.50 8.17
C TRP A 39 -2.46 6.20 7.88
N ASP A 40 -1.73 6.53 8.93
CA ASP A 40 -0.41 7.15 8.86
C ASP A 40 0.54 6.55 9.91
N PRO A 41 1.01 5.30 9.70
CA PRO A 41 1.83 4.59 10.68
C PRO A 41 3.22 5.22 10.88
N LEU A 42 3.70 6.00 9.91
CA LEU A 42 5.00 6.67 9.97
C LEU A 42 4.91 8.10 10.52
N GLY A 43 3.69 8.59 10.82
CA GLY A 43 3.49 9.93 11.35
C GLY A 43 3.92 11.06 10.38
N LEU A 44 3.81 10.80 9.08
CA LEU A 44 4.23 11.78 8.06
C LEU A 44 3.37 13.05 8.03
N SER A 45 2.15 12.98 8.56
CA SER A 45 1.22 14.11 8.70
C SER A 45 1.02 14.57 10.14
N ALA A 46 1.91 14.15 11.06
CA ALA A 46 1.83 14.50 12.48
C ALA A 46 2.02 16.00 12.77
N ASP A 47 2.65 16.73 11.85
CA ASP A 47 2.82 18.19 11.92
C ASP A 47 1.51 18.97 11.72
N GLY A 48 0.46 18.32 11.20
CA GLY A 48 -0.82 18.98 10.92
C GLY A 48 -0.76 20.03 9.80
N ASP A 49 0.36 20.16 9.10
CA ASP A 49 0.52 21.14 8.03
C ASP A 49 -0.28 20.76 6.77
N ALA A 50 -1.31 21.54 6.48
CA ALA A 50 -2.17 21.34 5.33
C ALA A 50 -1.45 21.51 3.99
N ALA A 51 -0.41 22.34 3.90
CA ALA A 51 0.33 22.56 2.65
C ALA A 51 1.19 21.31 2.33
N THR A 52 1.89 20.78 3.32
CA THR A 52 2.67 19.54 3.22
C THR A 52 1.77 18.35 2.91
N PHE A 53 0.62 18.25 3.56
CA PHE A 53 -0.37 17.21 3.29
C PHE A 53 -0.89 17.25 1.84
N ARG A 54 -1.27 18.43 1.33
CA ARG A 54 -1.72 18.63 -0.06
C ARG A 54 -0.65 18.21 -1.07
N ARG A 55 0.61 18.57 -0.81
CA ARG A 55 1.73 18.16 -1.66
C ARG A 55 1.87 16.64 -1.69
N ARG A 56 1.84 15.97 -0.55
CA ARG A 56 1.90 14.50 -0.46
C ARG A 56 0.71 13.84 -1.15
N ARG A 57 -0.49 14.40 -1.00
CA ARG A 57 -1.69 13.93 -1.71
C ARG A 57 -1.56 14.06 -3.23
N ALA A 58 -1.00 15.14 -3.73
CA ALA A 58 -0.75 15.30 -5.16
C ALA A 58 0.25 14.27 -5.69
N VAL A 59 1.28 13.95 -4.92
CA VAL A 59 2.25 12.89 -5.24
C VAL A 59 1.59 11.52 -5.22
N GLU A 60 0.78 11.20 -4.21
CA GLU A 60 0.02 9.95 -4.11
C GLU A 60 -0.86 9.72 -5.34
N LEU A 61 -1.63 10.73 -5.75
CA LEU A 61 -2.48 10.67 -6.94
C LEU A 61 -1.67 10.46 -8.22
N LYS A 62 -0.55 11.15 -8.40
CA LYS A 62 0.33 10.94 -9.56
C LYS A 62 0.87 9.52 -9.62
N HIS A 63 1.43 9.04 -8.52
CA HIS A 63 1.94 7.66 -8.45
C HIS A 63 0.83 6.64 -8.71
N GLY A 64 -0.34 6.84 -8.12
CA GLY A 64 -1.47 5.94 -8.32
C GLY A 64 -1.96 5.91 -9.77
N ARG A 65 -2.08 7.07 -10.43
CA ARG A 65 -2.49 7.15 -11.85
C ARG A 65 -1.48 6.46 -12.77
N ILE A 66 -0.17 6.69 -12.53
CA ILE A 66 0.90 6.02 -13.30
C ILE A 66 0.85 4.52 -13.04
N SER A 67 0.66 4.08 -11.80
CA SER A 67 0.57 2.66 -11.44
C SER A 67 -0.63 1.98 -12.08
N MET A 68 -1.79 2.63 -12.15
CA MET A 68 -2.95 2.09 -12.88
C MET A 68 -2.64 1.86 -14.36
N LEU A 69 -1.99 2.82 -15.02
CA LEU A 69 -1.56 2.67 -16.42
C LEU A 69 -0.49 1.58 -16.58
N ALA A 70 0.43 1.48 -15.63
CA ALA A 70 1.48 0.46 -15.63
C ALA A 70 0.89 -0.94 -15.47
N CYS A 71 -0.09 -1.16 -14.59
CA CYS A 71 -0.78 -2.44 -14.47
C CYS A 71 -1.47 -2.83 -15.79
N MET A 72 -2.13 -1.89 -16.44
CA MET A 72 -2.71 -2.13 -17.78
C MET A 72 -1.63 -2.45 -18.81
N GLY A 73 -0.49 -1.75 -18.77
CA GLY A 73 0.65 -1.99 -19.65
C GLY A 73 1.31 -3.36 -19.46
N TYR A 74 1.16 -3.97 -18.28
CA TYR A 74 1.58 -5.36 -18.05
C TYR A 74 0.56 -6.37 -18.57
N ILE A 75 -0.72 -6.16 -18.30
CA ILE A 75 -1.79 -7.13 -18.58
C ILE A 75 -2.15 -7.16 -20.07
N VAL A 76 -2.34 -5.99 -20.68
CA VAL A 76 -2.87 -5.91 -22.07
C VAL A 76 -1.95 -6.59 -23.09
N PRO A 77 -0.61 -6.45 -23.06
CA PRO A 77 0.27 -7.09 -24.04
C PRO A 77 0.29 -8.62 -23.97
N GLU A 78 -0.15 -9.23 -22.88
CA GLU A 78 -0.28 -10.70 -22.79
C GLU A 78 -1.44 -11.22 -23.66
N TYR A 79 -2.48 -10.42 -23.84
CA TYR A 79 -3.67 -10.78 -24.61
C TYR A 79 -3.68 -10.18 -26.01
N TYR A 80 -3.12 -8.98 -26.17
CA TYR A 80 -3.17 -8.25 -27.42
C TYR A 80 -1.90 -7.44 -27.65
N LYS A 81 -1.25 -7.67 -28.80
CA LYS A 81 -0.12 -6.88 -29.29
C LYS A 81 -0.52 -6.17 -30.58
N PHE A 82 -0.08 -4.94 -30.76
CA PHE A 82 -0.37 -4.19 -31.99
C PHE A 82 0.25 -4.89 -33.18
N PRO A 83 -0.47 -4.94 -34.35
CA PRO A 83 0.12 -5.42 -35.59
C PRO A 83 1.14 -4.40 -36.11
N GLY A 84 2.25 -4.90 -36.68
CA GLY A 84 3.26 -4.07 -37.32
C GLY A 84 4.58 -3.98 -36.57
N TYR A 85 5.39 -3.00 -36.97
CA TYR A 85 6.74 -2.81 -36.45
C TYR A 85 6.77 -1.74 -35.37
N LEU A 86 7.43 -2.00 -34.22
CA LEU A 86 7.80 -0.99 -33.25
C LEU A 86 8.94 -0.11 -33.80
N SER A 87 9.93 -0.75 -34.42
CA SER A 87 11.06 -0.08 -35.08
C SER A 87 11.22 -0.61 -36.49
N PRO A 88 10.75 0.11 -37.52
CA PRO A 88 10.92 -0.29 -38.91
C PRO A 88 12.39 -0.38 -39.31
N SER A 89 13.26 0.47 -38.79
CA SER A 89 14.68 0.49 -39.08
C SER A 89 15.44 -0.76 -38.64
N THR A 90 15.04 -1.33 -37.50
CA THR A 90 15.63 -2.55 -36.92
C THR A 90 14.82 -3.82 -37.28
N GLY A 91 13.68 -3.69 -37.96
CA GLY A 91 12.79 -4.80 -38.26
C GLY A 91 12.06 -5.38 -37.04
N LEU A 92 12.09 -4.71 -35.87
CA LEU A 92 11.49 -5.18 -34.65
C LEU A 92 9.97 -5.01 -34.68
N LYS A 93 9.24 -6.11 -34.55
CA LYS A 93 7.77 -6.13 -34.48
C LYS A 93 7.29 -6.04 -33.01
N PHE A 94 6.07 -5.54 -32.82
CA PHE A 94 5.43 -5.57 -31.51
C PHE A 94 5.24 -7.00 -30.97
N SER A 95 5.01 -7.97 -31.84
CA SER A 95 4.88 -9.39 -31.47
C SER A 95 6.13 -9.97 -30.81
N ASP A 96 7.31 -9.45 -31.19
CA ASP A 96 8.60 -10.01 -30.79
C ASP A 96 9.08 -9.44 -29.41
N ILE A 97 8.33 -8.49 -28.86
CA ILE A 97 8.63 -7.88 -27.58
C ILE A 97 7.99 -8.72 -26.47
N PRO A 98 8.78 -9.23 -25.51
CA PRO A 98 8.23 -9.93 -24.36
C PRO A 98 7.38 -8.99 -23.50
N GLY A 99 6.46 -9.53 -22.70
CA GLY A 99 5.74 -8.79 -21.66
C GLY A 99 6.67 -8.36 -20.53
N GLY A 100 6.19 -7.46 -19.70
CA GLY A 100 6.83 -7.10 -18.45
C GLY A 100 8.23 -6.51 -18.54
N LEU A 101 9.09 -6.84 -17.56
CA LEU A 101 10.47 -6.36 -17.46
C LEU A 101 11.35 -6.80 -18.61
N GLY A 102 11.03 -7.93 -19.26
CA GLY A 102 11.76 -8.41 -20.43
C GLY A 102 11.76 -7.43 -21.60
N ALA A 103 10.74 -6.59 -21.71
CA ALA A 103 10.65 -5.54 -22.73
C ALA A 103 11.77 -4.49 -22.62
N LEU A 104 12.25 -4.22 -21.41
CA LEU A 104 13.29 -3.20 -21.15
C LEU A 104 14.58 -3.46 -21.96
N SER A 105 14.95 -4.73 -22.11
CA SER A 105 16.14 -5.14 -22.83
C SER A 105 15.95 -5.24 -24.35
N LYS A 106 14.70 -5.37 -24.82
CA LYS A 106 14.39 -5.57 -26.25
C LYS A 106 14.08 -4.27 -26.97
N VAL A 107 13.51 -3.29 -26.29
CA VAL A 107 13.20 -1.98 -26.90
C VAL A 107 14.50 -1.20 -27.10
N PRO A 108 14.76 -0.66 -28.32
CA PRO A 108 15.94 0.14 -28.60
C PRO A 108 16.05 1.37 -27.70
N LEU A 109 17.28 1.80 -27.41
CA LEU A 109 17.55 2.97 -26.56
C LEU A 109 16.87 4.25 -27.08
N GLU A 110 16.81 4.41 -28.38
CA GLU A 110 16.13 5.55 -29.02
C GLU A 110 14.63 5.61 -28.66
N GLY A 111 13.98 4.45 -28.54
CA GLY A 111 12.60 4.35 -28.08
C GLY A 111 12.44 4.84 -26.64
N TRP A 112 13.34 4.44 -25.75
CA TRP A 112 13.35 4.91 -24.37
C TRP A 112 13.63 6.40 -24.25
N LEU A 113 14.54 6.95 -25.07
CA LEU A 113 14.81 8.39 -25.12
C LEU A 113 13.57 9.17 -25.60
N GLN A 114 12.86 8.67 -26.60
CA GLN A 114 11.61 9.27 -27.07
C GLN A 114 10.54 9.29 -25.97
N ILE A 115 10.35 8.18 -25.26
CA ILE A 115 9.43 8.10 -24.14
C ILE A 115 9.84 9.07 -23.03
N GLY A 116 11.14 9.11 -22.67
CA GLY A 116 11.65 10.02 -21.63
C GLY A 116 11.44 11.50 -21.98
N LEU A 117 11.74 11.90 -23.21
CA LEU A 117 11.51 13.27 -23.69
C LEU A 117 10.03 13.64 -23.72
N PHE A 118 9.18 12.71 -24.19
CA PHE A 118 7.74 12.89 -24.21
C PHE A 118 7.17 13.09 -22.80
N LEU A 119 7.52 12.20 -21.87
CA LEU A 119 7.06 12.29 -20.48
C LEU A 119 7.58 13.56 -19.81
N GLY A 120 8.87 13.91 -20.01
CA GLY A 120 9.45 15.14 -19.46
C GLY A 120 8.74 16.40 -19.97
N HIS A 121 8.42 16.45 -21.25
CA HIS A 121 7.65 17.55 -21.84
C HIS A 121 6.25 17.64 -21.24
N TYR A 122 5.54 16.51 -21.15
CA TYR A 122 4.18 16.46 -20.60
C TYR A 122 4.15 16.85 -19.11
N GLU A 123 5.05 16.33 -18.30
CA GLU A 123 5.13 16.68 -16.87
C GLU A 123 5.47 18.16 -16.66
N GLY A 124 6.36 18.74 -17.48
CA GLY A 124 6.76 20.13 -17.37
C GLY A 124 5.68 21.12 -17.81
N GLN A 125 4.89 20.76 -18.83
CA GLN A 125 3.92 21.66 -19.45
C GLN A 125 2.48 21.42 -18.97
N PHE A 126 2.01 20.17 -18.95
CA PHE A 126 0.59 19.85 -18.79
C PHE A 126 0.23 19.32 -17.40
N PHE A 127 1.11 18.54 -16.76
CA PHE A 127 0.81 17.91 -15.46
C PHE A 127 1.47 18.58 -14.27
N ARG A 128 1.80 19.86 -14.41
CA ARG A 128 2.29 20.65 -13.28
C ARG A 128 1.15 20.98 -12.34
N GLN A 129 1.28 20.58 -11.06
CA GLN A 129 0.28 20.89 -10.04
C GLN A 129 0.27 22.39 -9.73
N ASP A 130 -0.89 23.04 -9.87
CA ASP A 130 -1.12 24.38 -9.40
C ASP A 130 -1.37 24.37 -7.88
N PRO A 131 -0.61 25.12 -7.06
CA PRO A 131 -0.81 25.19 -5.61
C PRO A 131 -2.21 25.70 -5.21
N LYS A 132 -2.88 26.44 -6.08
CA LYS A 132 -4.22 27.02 -5.84
C LYS A 132 -5.34 26.02 -6.09
N ARG A 133 -5.07 24.92 -6.80
CA ARG A 133 -6.06 23.89 -7.13
C ARG A 133 -6.01 22.72 -6.17
N ALA A 134 -7.07 21.92 -6.16
CA ALA A 134 -7.09 20.67 -5.42
C ALA A 134 -5.99 19.71 -5.92
N PRO A 135 -5.43 18.88 -5.05
CA PRO A 135 -4.45 17.87 -5.46
C PRO A 135 -4.97 16.98 -6.60
N GLY A 136 -4.17 16.84 -7.67
CA GLY A 136 -4.53 16.04 -8.84
C GLY A 136 -5.54 16.68 -9.79
N ASP A 137 -5.94 17.93 -9.58
CA ASP A 137 -6.82 18.68 -10.48
C ASP A 137 -6.02 19.34 -11.60
N PHE A 138 -6.14 18.81 -12.82
CA PHE A 138 -5.55 19.31 -14.06
C PHE A 138 -6.65 19.68 -15.08
N ALA A 139 -7.77 20.26 -14.62
CA ALA A 139 -8.99 20.46 -15.40
C ALA A 139 -8.81 21.21 -16.74
N ASP A 140 -7.79 22.08 -16.84
CA ASP A 140 -7.56 22.83 -18.07
C ASP A 140 -6.95 22.02 -19.20
N TYR A 141 -6.45 20.84 -18.91
CA TYR A 141 -5.71 20.01 -19.86
C TYR A 141 -6.47 18.77 -20.37
N GLY A 142 -7.70 18.55 -19.92
CA GLY A 142 -8.55 17.43 -20.34
C GLY A 142 -8.04 16.06 -19.88
N VAL A 143 -8.63 15.01 -20.45
CA VAL A 143 -8.18 13.63 -20.21
C VAL A 143 -6.84 13.42 -20.89
N PHE A 144 -5.86 12.88 -20.17
CA PHE A 144 -4.46 12.70 -20.60
C PHE A 144 -3.68 14.00 -20.87
N GLY A 145 -4.13 15.17 -20.41
CA GLY A 145 -3.42 16.43 -20.60
C GLY A 145 -3.34 16.95 -22.03
N ILE A 146 -4.22 16.50 -22.91
CA ILE A 146 -4.17 16.81 -24.36
C ILE A 146 -5.19 17.90 -24.74
N GLY A 147 -5.61 18.70 -23.80
CA GLY A 147 -6.55 19.82 -24.04
C GLY A 147 -7.98 19.38 -24.38
N LYS A 148 -8.88 20.36 -24.34
CA LYS A 148 -10.32 20.14 -24.57
C LYS A 148 -10.70 19.68 -25.98
N ASN A 149 -9.79 19.77 -26.95
CA ASN A 149 -10.07 19.58 -28.39
C ASN A 149 -9.43 18.32 -29.00
N PHE A 150 -8.99 17.36 -28.19
CA PHE A 150 -8.42 16.16 -28.75
C PHE A 150 -9.47 15.25 -29.39
N ILE A 151 -9.06 14.53 -30.44
CA ILE A 151 -9.89 13.81 -31.44
C ILE A 151 -10.96 12.87 -30.85
N PHE A 152 -10.78 12.39 -29.64
CA PHE A 152 -11.70 11.45 -28.96
C PHE A 152 -12.68 12.13 -27.99
N TYR A 153 -12.51 13.43 -27.68
CA TYR A 153 -13.39 14.14 -26.76
C TYR A 153 -13.91 15.43 -27.44
N ARG A 154 -15.03 15.30 -28.11
CA ARG A 154 -15.73 16.41 -28.76
C ARG A 154 -16.77 16.98 -27.79
N GLY A 155 -16.29 17.77 -26.83
CA GLY A 155 -17.17 18.43 -25.86
C GLY A 155 -16.46 18.68 -24.50
N ASP A 156 -17.05 19.52 -23.67
CA ASP A 156 -16.58 19.67 -22.30
C ASP A 156 -16.77 18.33 -21.53
N PRO A 157 -15.78 17.91 -20.72
CA PRO A 157 -15.94 16.72 -19.93
C PRO A 157 -17.18 16.87 -19.04
N PRO A 158 -17.98 15.81 -18.82
CA PRO A 158 -19.16 15.88 -18.01
C PRO A 158 -18.78 16.37 -16.59
N VAL A 159 -19.21 17.57 -16.26
CA VAL A 159 -18.99 18.12 -14.92
C VAL A 159 -19.98 17.46 -13.98
N ILE A 160 -19.46 16.73 -12.99
CA ILE A 160 -20.28 16.16 -11.93
C ILE A 160 -20.68 17.30 -11.01
N THR A 161 -21.94 17.73 -11.10
CA THR A 161 -22.52 18.81 -10.30
C THR A 161 -22.93 18.37 -8.91
N ASP A 162 -23.31 17.10 -8.75
CA ASP A 162 -23.66 16.52 -7.46
C ASP A 162 -22.42 16.35 -6.57
N PRO A 163 -22.34 17.03 -5.39
CA PRO A 163 -21.18 16.97 -4.52
C PRO A 163 -20.95 15.58 -3.91
N GLU A 164 -22.00 14.85 -3.60
CA GLU A 164 -21.89 13.49 -3.03
C GLU A 164 -21.36 12.50 -4.08
N LEU A 165 -21.86 12.56 -5.29
CA LEU A 165 -21.36 11.75 -6.39
C LEU A 165 -19.89 12.07 -6.71
N LYS A 166 -19.54 13.36 -6.70
CA LYS A 166 -18.14 13.80 -6.88
C LYS A 166 -17.22 13.23 -5.81
N LYS A 167 -17.61 13.33 -4.54
CA LYS A 167 -16.87 12.78 -3.40
C LYS A 167 -16.68 11.27 -3.54
N LYS A 168 -17.75 10.55 -3.89
CA LYS A 168 -17.70 9.09 -4.13
C LYS A 168 -16.72 8.72 -5.25
N LYS A 169 -16.71 9.45 -6.36
CA LYS A 169 -15.80 9.21 -7.49
C LYS A 169 -14.34 9.49 -7.13
N LEU A 170 -14.07 10.58 -6.41
CA LEU A 170 -12.72 10.91 -5.95
C LEU A 170 -12.18 9.89 -4.93
N ASN A 171 -13.04 9.41 -4.04
CA ASN A 171 -12.67 8.34 -3.12
C ASN A 171 -12.39 7.02 -3.85
N SER A 172 -13.19 6.68 -4.86
CA SER A 172 -12.95 5.51 -5.71
C SER A 172 -11.63 5.63 -6.49
N GLU A 173 -11.31 6.82 -7.00
CA GLU A 173 -10.03 7.07 -7.65
C GLU A 173 -8.86 6.77 -6.71
N LEU A 174 -8.88 7.33 -5.50
CA LEU A 174 -7.82 7.11 -4.51
C LEU A 174 -7.69 5.63 -4.09
N ALA A 175 -8.81 4.93 -3.91
CA ALA A 175 -8.79 3.51 -3.58
C ALA A 175 -8.14 2.68 -4.71
N ASN A 176 -8.52 2.93 -5.96
CA ASN A 176 -7.93 2.26 -7.13
C ASN A 176 -6.44 2.64 -7.31
N CYS A 177 -6.08 3.89 -7.06
CA CYS A 177 -4.69 4.34 -7.07
C CYS A 177 -3.81 3.55 -6.09
N ARG A 178 -4.28 3.41 -4.85
CA ARG A 178 -3.57 2.65 -3.81
C ARG A 178 -3.44 1.17 -4.15
N LEU A 179 -4.54 0.57 -4.60
CA LEU A 179 -4.54 -0.82 -5.05
C LEU A 179 -3.53 -1.03 -6.19
N ALA A 180 -3.53 -0.15 -7.18
CA ALA A 180 -2.65 -0.26 -8.34
C ALA A 180 -1.16 -0.10 -7.97
N MET A 181 -0.83 0.78 -7.01
CA MET A 181 0.54 0.92 -6.52
C MET A 181 1.07 -0.38 -5.89
N VAL A 182 0.25 -1.05 -5.11
CA VAL A 182 0.62 -2.36 -4.52
C VAL A 182 0.66 -3.44 -5.60
N ALA A 183 -0.33 -3.45 -6.51
CA ALA A 183 -0.43 -4.43 -7.57
C ALA A 183 0.78 -4.40 -8.52
N ILE A 184 1.23 -3.22 -8.96
CA ILE A 184 2.37 -3.11 -9.87
C ILE A 184 3.67 -3.57 -9.21
N MET A 185 3.85 -3.33 -7.92
CA MET A 185 5.00 -3.85 -7.18
C MET A 185 4.96 -5.39 -7.11
N GLY A 186 3.78 -5.96 -6.89
CA GLY A 186 3.59 -7.41 -6.93
C GLY A 186 3.91 -8.01 -8.31
N MET A 187 3.46 -7.35 -9.38
CA MET A 187 3.77 -7.77 -10.76
C MET A 187 5.27 -7.70 -11.07
N PHE A 188 5.98 -6.65 -10.64
CA PHE A 188 7.44 -6.55 -10.81
C PHE A 188 8.17 -7.67 -10.05
N TYR A 189 7.75 -7.94 -8.83
CA TYR A 189 8.34 -9.00 -8.02
C TYR A 189 8.12 -10.38 -8.66
N GLN A 190 6.90 -10.65 -9.09
CA GLN A 190 6.55 -11.92 -9.76
C GLN A 190 7.31 -12.07 -11.08
N ASP A 191 7.33 -11.06 -11.92
CA ASP A 191 8.04 -11.05 -13.20
C ASP A 191 9.56 -11.23 -13.00
N GLY A 192 10.16 -10.62 -11.98
CA GLY A 192 11.56 -10.82 -11.65
C GLY A 192 11.89 -12.25 -11.19
N LEU A 193 10.95 -12.98 -10.61
CA LEU A 193 11.12 -14.36 -10.15
C LEU A 193 10.82 -15.40 -11.25
N THR A 194 9.75 -15.20 -12.00
CA THR A 194 9.19 -16.19 -12.93
C THR A 194 9.38 -15.85 -14.40
N GLY A 195 9.75 -14.59 -14.70
CA GLY A 195 9.80 -14.06 -16.06
C GLY A 195 8.43 -13.77 -16.66
N SER A 196 7.37 -13.82 -15.86
CA SER A 196 6.00 -13.46 -16.25
C SER A 196 5.27 -12.79 -15.10
N ALA A 197 4.73 -11.60 -15.33
CA ALA A 197 3.94 -10.86 -14.35
C ALA A 197 2.46 -11.23 -14.36
N TRP A 198 2.00 -11.89 -15.42
CA TRP A 198 0.59 -12.21 -15.64
C TRP A 198 0.46 -13.48 -16.49
N GLY A 199 -0.55 -14.28 -16.23
CA GLY A 199 -0.83 -15.48 -17.02
C GLY A 199 -0.11 -16.76 -16.55
N ASP A 200 0.74 -16.70 -15.54
CA ASP A 200 1.46 -17.85 -14.99
C ASP A 200 0.72 -18.54 -13.83
N TRP A 201 -0.60 -18.63 -13.97
CA TRP A 201 -1.48 -19.28 -12.99
C TRP A 201 -1.11 -20.72 -12.69
N SER A 202 -0.62 -21.45 -13.69
CA SER A 202 -0.14 -22.82 -13.52
C SER A 202 1.08 -22.88 -12.62
N LEU A 203 2.05 -21.98 -12.81
CA LEU A 203 3.22 -21.88 -11.94
C LEU A 203 2.83 -21.55 -10.50
N TYR A 204 1.83 -20.68 -10.34
CA TYR A 204 1.31 -20.35 -9.00
C TYR A 204 0.56 -21.52 -8.37
N THR A 205 -0.28 -22.23 -9.14
CA THR A 205 -1.03 -23.40 -8.63
C THR A 205 -0.13 -24.57 -8.29
N ASP A 206 0.94 -24.79 -9.03
CA ASP A 206 1.90 -25.88 -8.84
C ASP A 206 3.11 -25.46 -7.97
N SER A 207 3.12 -24.24 -7.51
CA SER A 207 4.21 -23.68 -6.72
C SER A 207 4.36 -24.37 -5.37
N PRO A 208 5.60 -24.67 -4.93
CA PRO A 208 5.87 -25.15 -3.57
C PRO A 208 5.36 -24.21 -2.47
N LEU A 209 5.15 -22.92 -2.78
CA LEU A 209 4.54 -21.95 -1.86
C LEU A 209 3.12 -22.35 -1.44
N ARG A 210 2.43 -23.17 -2.23
CA ARG A 210 1.08 -23.67 -1.96
C ARG A 210 1.04 -25.05 -1.28
N ALA A 211 2.19 -25.62 -1.01
CA ALA A 211 2.29 -26.97 -0.41
C ALA A 211 1.53 -27.10 0.93
N PHE A 212 1.36 -25.99 1.65
CA PHE A 212 0.76 -25.96 2.98
C PHE A 212 -0.60 -25.25 3.02
N GLU A 213 -1.29 -25.11 1.90
CA GLU A 213 -2.61 -24.43 1.84
C GLU A 213 -3.71 -25.10 2.65
N THR A 214 -3.60 -26.38 2.89
CA THR A 214 -4.58 -27.17 3.67
C THR A 214 -4.25 -27.23 5.15
N GLU A 215 -3.15 -26.63 5.58
CA GLU A 215 -2.72 -26.67 6.97
C GLU A 215 -3.60 -25.79 7.88
N LEU A 216 -3.62 -26.12 9.16
CA LEU A 216 -4.40 -25.38 10.15
C LEU A 216 -3.94 -23.93 10.23
N GLY A 217 -4.89 -23.01 10.25
CA GLY A 217 -4.64 -21.56 10.32
C GLY A 217 -4.64 -20.87 8.95
N VAL A 218 -4.75 -21.60 7.85
CA VAL A 218 -4.98 -21.04 6.53
C VAL A 218 -6.47 -20.71 6.38
N GLN A 219 -6.82 -19.43 6.43
CA GLN A 219 -8.21 -18.96 6.43
C GLN A 219 -8.41 -17.77 5.51
N PRO A 220 -9.61 -17.64 4.89
CA PRO A 220 -10.00 -16.41 4.23
C PRO A 220 -9.93 -15.20 5.19
N PRO A 221 -9.65 -13.97 4.71
CA PRO A 221 -9.49 -13.58 3.31
C PRO A 221 -8.10 -13.79 2.72
N LEU A 222 -7.05 -14.00 3.51
CA LEU A 222 -5.66 -14.05 3.05
C LEU A 222 -5.26 -15.43 2.49
N GLY A 223 -5.92 -16.51 2.94
CA GLY A 223 -5.49 -17.85 2.61
C GLY A 223 -4.10 -18.15 3.19
N TYR A 224 -3.30 -18.93 2.48
CA TYR A 224 -1.92 -19.18 2.83
C TYR A 224 -1.06 -17.95 2.52
N PHE A 225 -0.45 -17.36 3.53
CA PHE A 225 0.29 -16.12 3.42
C PHE A 225 1.77 -16.32 3.78
N ASP A 226 2.62 -16.37 2.76
CA ASP A 226 4.07 -16.48 2.90
C ASP A 226 4.80 -15.55 1.93
N PRO A 227 4.77 -14.22 2.16
CA PRO A 227 5.35 -13.24 1.24
C PRO A 227 6.88 -13.33 1.15
N LEU A 228 7.53 -13.90 2.15
CA LEU A 228 8.99 -14.07 2.18
C LEU A 228 9.46 -15.41 1.59
N GLY A 229 8.53 -16.28 1.22
CA GLY A 229 8.84 -17.59 0.68
C GLY A 229 9.60 -18.51 1.65
N LEU A 230 9.32 -18.39 2.93
CA LEU A 230 10.02 -19.16 3.96
C LEU A 230 9.73 -20.65 3.90
N SER A 231 8.63 -21.06 3.30
CA SER A 231 8.19 -22.45 3.13
C SER A 231 8.19 -22.92 1.67
N LYS A 232 8.87 -22.17 0.78
CA LYS A 232 8.93 -22.46 -0.66
C LYS A 232 9.56 -23.82 -1.01
N ASP A 233 10.40 -24.36 -0.15
CA ASP A 233 11.05 -25.68 -0.28
C ASP A 233 10.08 -26.84 -0.08
N GLY A 234 8.87 -26.58 0.44
CA GLY A 234 7.87 -27.62 0.70
C GLY A 234 8.26 -28.61 1.81
N ASP A 235 9.33 -28.33 2.57
CA ASP A 235 9.79 -29.20 3.64
C ASP A 235 8.87 -29.09 4.85
N LYS A 236 8.20 -30.21 5.14
CA LYS A 236 7.24 -30.32 6.23
C LYS A 236 7.88 -30.24 7.62
N GLU A 237 9.11 -30.70 7.77
CA GLU A 237 9.81 -30.67 9.06
C GLU A 237 10.17 -29.22 9.42
N ILE A 238 10.74 -28.48 8.48
CA ILE A 238 11.06 -27.07 8.64
C ILE A 238 9.79 -26.24 8.88
N PHE A 239 8.72 -26.54 8.15
CA PHE A 239 7.42 -25.90 8.33
C PHE A 239 6.87 -26.13 9.74
N ASN A 240 6.87 -27.36 10.24
CA ASN A 240 6.39 -27.71 11.58
C ASN A 240 7.19 -26.99 12.67
N ARG A 241 8.50 -26.92 12.54
CA ARG A 241 9.36 -26.18 13.48
C ARG A 241 9.02 -24.69 13.52
N ARG A 242 8.76 -24.08 12.36
CA ARG A 242 8.32 -22.67 12.28
C ARG A 242 6.93 -22.47 12.87
N ARG A 243 6.01 -23.41 12.61
CA ARG A 243 4.67 -23.41 13.18
C ARG A 243 4.70 -23.54 14.72
N GLU A 244 5.56 -24.36 15.28
CA GLU A 244 5.75 -24.43 16.74
C GLU A 244 6.22 -23.11 17.33
N SER A 245 7.17 -22.45 16.66
CA SER A 245 7.67 -21.13 17.05
C SER A 245 6.55 -20.08 16.97
N GLU A 246 5.75 -20.08 15.89
CA GLU A 246 4.61 -19.19 15.72
C GLU A 246 3.59 -19.33 16.86
N ILE A 247 3.22 -20.57 17.18
CA ILE A 247 2.27 -20.86 18.25
C ILE A 247 2.82 -20.41 19.62
N LYS A 248 4.10 -20.67 19.90
CA LYS A 248 4.74 -20.22 21.15
C LYS A 248 4.75 -18.68 21.23
N ASN A 249 5.19 -18.01 20.18
CA ASN A 249 5.21 -16.55 20.13
C ASN A 249 3.80 -15.97 20.24
N GLY A 250 2.82 -16.55 19.54
CA GLY A 250 1.42 -16.14 19.62
C GLY A 250 0.84 -16.28 21.04
N ARG A 251 1.12 -17.39 21.73
CA ARG A 251 0.68 -17.57 23.13
C ARG A 251 1.31 -16.54 24.07
N VAL A 252 2.61 -16.30 23.95
CA VAL A 252 3.31 -15.29 24.75
C VAL A 252 2.74 -13.90 24.45
N ALA A 253 2.50 -13.56 23.18
CA ALA A 253 1.94 -12.28 22.79
C ALA A 253 0.51 -12.08 23.33
N MET A 254 -0.32 -13.12 23.35
CA MET A 254 -1.65 -13.04 23.98
C MET A 254 -1.56 -12.74 25.47
N TYR A 255 -0.68 -13.42 26.21
CA TYR A 255 -0.47 -13.12 27.63
C TYR A 255 0.12 -11.74 27.85
N ALA A 256 1.06 -11.32 27.02
CA ALA A 256 1.62 -9.98 27.08
C ALA A 256 0.56 -8.89 26.86
N ALA A 257 -0.33 -9.09 25.87
CA ALA A 257 -1.44 -8.17 25.61
C ALA A 257 -2.38 -8.07 26.83
N MET A 258 -2.72 -9.21 27.46
CA MET A 258 -3.50 -9.20 28.70
C MET A 258 -2.75 -8.50 29.83
N GLY A 259 -1.44 -8.72 29.94
CA GLY A 259 -0.59 -8.06 30.94
C GLY A 259 -0.50 -6.55 30.80
N TYR A 260 -0.73 -6.03 29.58
CA TYR A 260 -0.85 -4.59 29.34
C TYR A 260 -2.23 -4.04 29.67
N ILE A 261 -3.29 -4.74 29.29
CA ILE A 261 -4.67 -4.26 29.40
C ILE A 261 -5.22 -4.39 30.82
N VAL A 262 -5.03 -5.57 31.45
CA VAL A 262 -5.66 -5.88 32.75
C VAL A 262 -5.25 -4.91 33.85
N PRO A 263 -3.98 -4.51 34.02
CA PRO A 263 -3.57 -3.60 35.09
C PRO A 263 -4.15 -2.19 34.98
N GLU A 264 -4.64 -1.78 33.82
CA GLU A 264 -5.33 -0.48 33.64
C GLU A 264 -6.69 -0.48 34.36
N TYR A 265 -7.37 -1.62 34.41
CA TYR A 265 -8.69 -1.76 34.98
C TYR A 265 -8.71 -2.41 36.37
N TYR A 266 -7.80 -3.34 36.62
CA TYR A 266 -7.75 -4.10 37.87
C TYR A 266 -6.30 -4.38 38.29
N ARG A 267 -6.01 -4.09 39.53
CA ARG A 267 -4.74 -4.41 40.18
C ARG A 267 -4.98 -5.35 41.37
N ILE A 268 -4.12 -6.33 41.49
CA ILE A 268 -4.20 -7.30 42.60
C ILE A 268 -3.93 -6.56 43.90
N PRO A 269 -4.77 -6.69 44.97
CA PRO A 269 -4.51 -6.10 46.24
C PRO A 269 -3.33 -6.80 46.92
N GLY A 270 -2.43 -6.03 47.53
CA GLY A 270 -1.29 -6.58 48.25
C GLY A 270 0.06 -6.05 47.81
N PHE A 271 1.10 -6.68 48.31
CA PHE A 271 2.49 -6.32 48.04
C PHE A 271 3.06 -7.18 46.91
N LEU A 272 3.69 -6.55 45.94
CA LEU A 272 4.52 -7.22 44.91
C LEU A 272 5.84 -7.70 45.55
N SER A 273 6.46 -6.85 46.36
CA SER A 273 7.64 -7.17 47.14
C SER A 273 7.45 -6.74 48.59
N PRO A 274 7.13 -7.67 49.51
CA PRO A 274 6.98 -7.35 50.93
C PRO A 274 8.26 -6.77 51.55
N SER A 275 9.43 -7.24 51.13
CA SER A 275 10.74 -6.79 51.63
C SER A 275 11.06 -5.36 51.22
N ALA A 276 10.62 -4.94 50.03
CA ALA A 276 10.81 -3.57 49.55
C ALA A 276 9.62 -2.64 49.88
N GLY A 277 8.53 -3.17 50.48
CA GLY A 277 7.32 -2.41 50.74
C GLY A 277 6.52 -2.01 49.50
N LEU A 278 6.87 -2.55 48.32
CA LEU A 278 6.27 -2.21 47.04
C LEU A 278 4.92 -2.92 46.87
N LYS A 279 3.85 -2.14 46.67
CA LYS A 279 2.51 -2.69 46.40
C LYS A 279 2.25 -2.76 44.90
N PHE A 280 1.36 -3.68 44.48
CA PHE A 280 0.92 -3.75 43.08
C PHE A 280 0.28 -2.44 42.63
N ALA A 281 -0.37 -1.70 43.50
CA ALA A 281 -0.98 -0.41 43.18
C ALA A 281 0.04 0.68 42.83
N ASP A 282 1.26 0.59 43.36
CA ASP A 282 2.30 1.60 43.20
C ASP A 282 3.13 1.41 41.93
N VAL A 283 3.02 0.23 41.28
CA VAL A 283 3.72 -0.05 40.03
C VAL A 283 3.01 0.64 38.85
N PRO A 284 3.71 1.50 38.08
CA PRO A 284 3.12 2.14 36.93
C PRO A 284 2.78 1.11 35.84
N ASN A 285 1.84 1.45 34.93
CA ASN A 285 1.47 0.60 33.82
C ASN A 285 2.47 0.68 32.68
N GLY A 286 2.46 -0.34 31.81
CA GLY A 286 3.22 -0.37 30.59
C GLY A 286 4.73 -0.44 30.76
N LEU A 287 5.47 0.20 29.88
CA LEU A 287 6.94 0.19 29.87
C LEU A 287 7.56 0.83 31.12
N LYS A 288 6.85 1.76 31.75
CA LYS A 288 7.32 2.40 32.98
C LYS A 288 7.45 1.42 34.15
N ALA A 289 6.71 0.31 34.14
CA ALA A 289 6.83 -0.75 35.13
C ALA A 289 8.21 -1.41 35.17
N LEU A 290 8.97 -1.35 34.08
CA LEU A 290 10.33 -1.89 33.99
C LEU A 290 11.36 -1.04 34.76
N GLN A 291 10.99 0.19 35.12
CA GLN A 291 11.86 1.14 35.83
C GLN A 291 11.49 1.28 37.35
N ALA A 292 10.39 0.66 37.76
CA ALA A 292 9.89 0.65 39.11
C ALA A 292 10.37 -0.60 39.87
#